data_b8fa3f74c4ab255f5b28722c85953eb6
#
_entry.id   b8fa3f74c4ab255f5b28722c85953eb6
#
_cell.length_a   1.000
_cell.length_b   1.000
_cell.length_c   1.000
_cell.angle_alpha   90.00
_cell.angle_beta   90.00
_cell.angle_gamma   90.00
#
_symmetry.space_group_name_H-M   'P 1'
#
loop_
_entity.id
_entity.type
_entity.pdbx_description
1 polymer ?
#
loop_
_entity_poly.entity_id
_entity_poly.type
_entity_poly.pdbx_seq_one_letter_code
_entity_poly.pdbx_strand_id
1 'polypeptide(L)'
;MIKFPKEKVLLLQQLMAQETGGSIGIRDEGLLESALEAAFSSFGGEELYPTKEEKGARLGYTLISNHAFVDGNKRIGMYVMLTFLEVNGIHMDCTNEDVATVGLAVASGSMDYESLLEWVREHRM
;
A
#
# COMPACT_ATOMS: atom_id res chain seq x y z
N MET A 1 13.59 8.03 7.14
CA MET A 1 12.47 7.70 6.24
C MET A 1 11.15 7.89 7.00
N ILE A 2 10.18 8.56 6.37
CA ILE A 2 8.90 8.87 7.01
C ILE A 2 7.98 7.66 6.90
N LYS A 3 7.55 7.11 8.05
CA LYS A 3 6.61 5.99 8.10
C LYS A 3 5.17 6.46 7.94
N PHE A 4 4.30 5.56 7.48
CA PHE A 4 2.88 5.83 7.36
C PHE A 4 2.17 5.20 8.58
N PRO A 5 1.72 6.00 9.56
CA PRO A 5 1.17 5.46 10.80
C PRO A 5 -0.24 4.90 10.61
N LYS A 6 -0.60 3.95 11.48
CA LYS A 6 -1.90 3.28 11.47
C LYS A 6 -3.07 4.27 11.51
N GLU A 7 -2.97 5.31 12.31
CA GLU A 7 -4.02 6.33 12.46
C GLU A 7 -4.33 7.02 11.13
N LYS A 8 -3.31 7.28 10.31
CA LYS A 8 -3.52 7.89 9.00
C LYS A 8 -4.17 6.92 8.02
N VAL A 9 -3.84 5.64 8.11
CA VAL A 9 -4.48 4.61 7.28
C VAL A 9 -5.96 4.51 7.62
N LEU A 10 -6.29 4.52 8.90
CA LEU A 10 -7.69 4.49 9.36
C LEU A 10 -8.48 5.71 8.90
N LEU A 11 -7.88 6.90 9.00
CA LEU A 11 -8.52 8.13 8.53
C LEU A 11 -8.76 8.08 7.02
N LEU A 12 -7.78 7.62 6.26
CA LEU A 12 -7.90 7.49 4.81
C LEU A 12 -9.02 6.53 4.43
N GLN A 13 -9.15 5.41 5.13
CA GLN A 13 -10.21 4.43 4.90
C GLN A 13 -11.59 5.06 5.15
N GLN A 14 -11.74 5.84 6.23
CA GLN A 14 -12.99 6.52 6.53
C GLN A 14 -13.36 7.52 5.45
N LEU A 15 -12.41 8.33 5.00
CA LEU A 15 -12.62 9.32 3.94
C LEU A 15 -13.05 8.67 2.62
N MET A 16 -12.40 7.56 2.27
CA MET A 16 -12.72 6.83 1.05
C MET A 16 -14.09 6.17 1.11
N ALA A 17 -14.45 5.60 2.26
CA ALA A 17 -15.75 4.99 2.46
C ALA A 17 -16.88 6.03 2.34
N GLN A 18 -16.66 7.25 2.86
CA GLN A 18 -17.61 8.34 2.73
C GLN A 18 -17.85 8.74 1.27
N GLU A 19 -16.80 8.76 0.46
CA GLU A 19 -16.89 9.11 -0.96
C GLU A 19 -17.59 8.05 -1.80
N THR A 20 -17.36 6.78 -1.48
CA THR A 20 -17.80 5.65 -2.31
C THR A 20 -19.06 4.96 -1.78
N GLY A 21 -19.50 5.31 -0.57
CA GLY A 21 -20.61 4.62 0.10
C GLY A 21 -20.23 3.25 0.63
N GLY A 22 -18.92 2.92 0.69
CA GLY A 22 -18.44 1.65 1.19
C GLY A 22 -18.53 1.54 2.71
N SER A 23 -18.29 0.34 3.22
CA SER A 23 -18.33 0.06 4.66
C SER A 23 -17.05 0.53 5.35
N ILE A 24 -17.22 1.16 6.52
CA ILE A 24 -16.12 1.59 7.39
C ILE A 24 -15.83 0.46 8.38
N GLY A 25 -14.56 0.17 8.60
CA GLY A 25 -14.14 -0.74 9.65
C GLY A 25 -12.96 -1.59 9.30
N ILE A 26 -12.38 -2.16 10.34
CA ILE A 26 -11.24 -3.09 10.25
C ILE A 26 -11.81 -4.50 10.40
N ARG A 27 -11.50 -5.39 9.45
CA ARG A 27 -11.85 -6.79 9.54
C ARG A 27 -10.90 -7.53 10.48
N ASP A 28 -9.63 -7.20 10.43
CA ASP A 28 -8.58 -7.86 11.22
C ASP A 28 -7.45 -6.87 11.53
N GLU A 29 -7.42 -6.41 12.76
CA GLU A 29 -6.43 -5.41 13.20
C GLU A 29 -5.01 -5.97 13.19
N GLY A 30 -4.82 -7.24 13.52
CA GLY A 30 -3.52 -7.90 13.46
C GLY A 30 -2.97 -7.97 12.04
N LEU A 31 -3.81 -8.22 11.05
CA LEU A 31 -3.41 -8.20 9.65
C LEU A 31 -3.05 -6.79 9.18
N LEU A 32 -3.75 -5.76 9.68
CA LEU A 32 -3.41 -4.38 9.37
C LEU A 32 -2.03 -4.01 9.93
N GLU A 33 -1.79 -4.30 11.19
CA GLU A 33 -0.51 -4.02 11.84
C GLU A 33 0.63 -4.78 11.17
N SER A 34 0.41 -6.05 10.84
CA SER A 34 1.38 -6.88 10.13
C SER A 34 1.73 -6.28 8.76
N ALA A 35 0.73 -5.80 8.03
CA ALA A 35 0.95 -5.18 6.72
C ALA A 35 1.79 -3.91 6.83
N LEU A 36 1.52 -3.06 7.83
CA LEU A 36 2.25 -1.82 8.01
C LEU A 36 3.69 -2.06 8.46
N GLU A 37 3.93 -3.09 9.28
CA GLU A 37 5.26 -3.43 9.78
C GLU A 37 6.12 -4.17 8.76
N ALA A 38 5.53 -4.92 7.84
CA ALA A 38 6.25 -5.77 6.90
C ALA A 38 7.29 -4.99 6.10
N ALA A 39 6.97 -3.77 5.68
CA ALA A 39 7.87 -2.94 4.88
C ALA A 39 9.15 -2.53 5.65
N PHE A 40 9.09 -2.54 6.98
CA PHE A 40 10.20 -2.14 7.84
C PHE A 40 10.86 -3.33 8.54
N SER A 41 10.57 -4.54 8.07
CA SER A 41 11.14 -5.77 8.63
C SER A 41 12.62 -5.89 8.36
N SER A 42 13.34 -6.50 9.30
CA SER A 42 14.76 -6.80 9.16
C SER A 42 15.02 -8.26 9.55
N PHE A 43 16.14 -8.78 9.06
CA PHE A 43 16.62 -10.11 9.41
C PHE A 43 18.14 -10.05 9.56
N GLY A 44 18.65 -10.53 10.69
CA GLY A 44 20.09 -10.52 10.97
C GLY A 44 20.70 -9.12 10.97
N GLY A 45 19.91 -8.09 11.32
CA GLY A 45 20.35 -6.71 11.35
C GLY A 45 20.27 -5.98 10.02
N GLU A 46 19.83 -6.67 8.95
CA GLU A 46 19.68 -6.08 7.63
C GLU A 46 18.20 -5.89 7.28
N GLU A 47 17.86 -4.74 6.70
CA GLU A 47 16.50 -4.48 6.23
C GLU A 47 16.18 -5.36 5.02
N LEU A 48 14.99 -5.98 5.03
CA LEU A 48 14.51 -6.79 3.91
C LEU A 48 14.12 -5.93 2.70
N TYR A 49 13.66 -4.71 2.94
CA TYR A 49 13.23 -3.77 1.91
C TYR A 49 13.94 -2.43 2.12
N PRO A 50 15.25 -2.33 1.73
CA PRO A 50 16.06 -1.18 2.12
C PRO A 50 15.74 0.13 1.39
N THR A 51 15.23 0.08 0.18
CA THR A 51 14.91 1.29 -0.59
C THR A 51 13.48 1.77 -0.34
N LYS A 52 13.23 3.05 -0.65
CA LYS A 52 11.89 3.64 -0.55
C LYS A 52 10.91 2.96 -1.49
N GLU A 53 11.35 2.64 -2.70
CA GLU A 53 10.53 1.93 -3.70
C GLU A 53 10.14 0.55 -3.19
N GLU A 54 11.09 -0.20 -2.63
CA GLU A 54 10.83 -1.51 -2.06
C GLU A 54 9.83 -1.44 -0.90
N LYS A 55 10.02 -0.47 0.01
CA LYS A 55 9.11 -0.29 1.15
C LYS A 55 7.71 0.12 0.68
N GLY A 56 7.62 1.04 -0.25
CA GLY A 56 6.33 1.48 -0.79
C GLY A 56 5.57 0.35 -1.47
N ALA A 57 6.25 -0.40 -2.33
CA ALA A 57 5.65 -1.55 -3.00
C ALA A 57 5.20 -2.62 -1.99
N ARG A 58 5.99 -2.84 -0.93
CA ARG A 58 5.63 -3.82 0.10
C ARG A 58 4.39 -3.39 0.88
N LEU A 59 4.29 -2.10 1.25
CA LEU A 59 3.09 -1.55 1.88
C LEU A 59 1.85 -1.79 1.04
N GLY A 60 1.90 -1.41 -0.23
CA GLY A 60 0.77 -1.59 -1.13
C GLY A 60 0.40 -3.05 -1.30
N TYR A 61 1.38 -3.89 -1.55
CA TYR A 61 1.16 -5.33 -1.75
C TYR A 61 0.53 -5.99 -0.52
N THR A 62 1.08 -5.75 0.68
CA THR A 62 0.58 -6.40 1.90
C THR A 62 -0.79 -5.88 2.32
N LEU A 63 -1.05 -4.57 2.17
CA LEU A 63 -2.36 -4.02 2.50
C LEU A 63 -3.46 -4.59 1.60
N ILE A 64 -3.17 -4.76 0.32
CA ILE A 64 -4.13 -5.37 -0.61
C ILE A 64 -4.30 -6.85 -0.30
N SER A 65 -3.20 -7.58 -0.15
CA SER A 65 -3.21 -9.05 0.00
C SER A 65 -3.78 -9.51 1.34
N ASN A 66 -3.54 -8.76 2.42
CA ASN A 66 -3.99 -9.14 3.76
C ASN A 66 -5.48 -8.91 3.99
N HIS A 67 -6.15 -8.08 3.18
CA HIS A 67 -7.57 -7.79 3.32
C HIS A 67 -7.95 -7.39 4.76
N ALA A 68 -7.18 -6.46 5.35
CA ALA A 68 -7.35 -6.06 6.75
C ALA A 68 -8.64 -5.26 7.00
N PHE A 69 -9.16 -4.58 5.99
CA PHE A 69 -10.39 -3.80 6.08
C PHE A 69 -11.60 -4.57 5.59
N VAL A 70 -12.78 -4.16 6.04
CA VAL A 70 -14.05 -4.72 5.59
C VAL A 70 -14.24 -4.46 4.08
N ASP A 71 -13.82 -3.29 3.62
CA ASP A 71 -14.01 -2.86 2.23
C ASP A 71 -12.88 -1.91 1.82
N GLY A 72 -12.63 -1.80 0.53
CA GLY A 72 -11.70 -0.82 -0.03
C GLY A 72 -10.23 -1.18 0.03
N ASN A 73 -9.85 -2.44 0.27
CA ASN A 73 -8.46 -2.86 0.45
C ASN A 73 -7.55 -2.51 -0.74
N LYS A 74 -8.02 -2.70 -1.97
CA LYS A 74 -7.26 -2.36 -3.19
C LYS A 74 -6.93 -0.88 -3.23
N ARG A 75 -7.92 -0.05 -2.99
CA ARG A 75 -7.81 1.40 -3.03
C ARG A 75 -6.93 1.91 -1.90
N ILE A 76 -7.16 1.43 -0.67
CA ILE A 76 -6.35 1.80 0.49
C ILE A 76 -4.89 1.43 0.26
N GLY A 77 -4.61 0.22 -0.19
CA GLY A 77 -3.23 -0.23 -0.43
C GLY A 77 -2.51 0.64 -1.45
N MET A 78 -3.17 0.97 -2.55
CA MET A 78 -2.56 1.82 -3.58
C MET A 78 -2.34 3.24 -3.09
N TYR A 79 -3.30 3.84 -2.39
CA TYR A 79 -3.14 5.20 -1.87
C TYR A 79 -2.08 5.30 -0.78
N VAL A 80 -1.99 4.32 0.11
CA VAL A 80 -0.93 4.30 1.13
C VAL A 80 0.44 4.19 0.46
N MET A 81 0.57 3.32 -0.52
CA MET A 81 1.81 3.17 -1.29
C MET A 81 2.23 4.50 -1.93
N LEU A 82 1.33 5.12 -2.68
CA LEU A 82 1.62 6.37 -3.39
C LEU A 82 1.94 7.50 -2.42
N THR A 83 1.19 7.62 -1.33
CA THR A 83 1.42 8.67 -0.32
C THR A 83 2.75 8.45 0.39
N PHE A 84 3.07 7.22 0.77
CA PHE A 84 4.36 6.88 1.39
C PHE A 84 5.52 7.29 0.46
N LEU A 85 5.44 6.94 -0.81
CA LEU A 85 6.47 7.30 -1.78
C LEU A 85 6.62 8.81 -1.90
N GLU A 86 5.51 9.54 -1.99
CA GLU A 86 5.53 10.99 -2.15
C GLU A 86 6.12 11.70 -0.94
N VAL A 87 5.71 11.35 0.29
CA VAL A 87 6.25 11.98 1.50
C VAL A 87 7.73 11.67 1.70
N ASN A 88 8.24 10.63 1.05
CA ASN A 88 9.65 10.26 1.08
C ASN A 88 10.41 10.74 -0.17
N GLY A 89 9.81 11.63 -0.96
CA GLY A 89 10.47 12.32 -2.06
C GLY A 89 10.40 11.62 -3.42
N ILE A 90 9.59 10.58 -3.55
CA ILE A 90 9.42 9.87 -4.82
C ILE A 90 8.07 10.22 -5.43
N HIS A 91 8.08 10.97 -6.52
CA HIS A 91 6.88 11.34 -7.25
C HIS A 91 6.57 10.30 -8.32
N MET A 92 5.32 9.87 -8.37
CA MET A 92 4.88 8.85 -9.32
C MET A 92 4.11 9.50 -10.46
N ASP A 93 4.43 9.07 -11.69
CA ASP A 93 3.72 9.48 -12.90
C ASP A 93 2.75 8.38 -13.28
N CYS A 94 1.51 8.47 -12.81
CA CYS A 94 0.46 7.50 -13.09
C CYS A 94 -0.90 8.17 -13.00
N THR A 95 -1.86 7.63 -13.76
CA THR A 95 -3.24 8.10 -13.76
C THR A 95 -4.08 7.35 -12.72
N ASN A 96 -5.27 7.85 -12.42
CA ASN A 96 -6.23 7.13 -11.56
C ASN A 96 -6.61 5.77 -12.16
N GLU A 97 -6.68 5.69 -13.48
CA GLU A 97 -6.95 4.44 -14.19
C GLU A 97 -5.82 3.43 -13.99
N ASP A 98 -4.57 3.88 -14.08
CA ASP A 98 -3.39 3.04 -13.80
C ASP A 98 -3.45 2.48 -12.39
N VAL A 99 -3.78 3.32 -11.40
CA VAL A 99 -3.89 2.93 -10.00
C VAL A 99 -4.95 1.84 -9.82
N ALA A 100 -6.12 2.02 -10.43
CA ALA A 100 -7.20 1.05 -10.35
C ALA A 100 -6.81 -0.29 -11.01
N THR A 101 -6.16 -0.24 -12.15
CA THR A 101 -5.72 -1.43 -12.89
C THR A 101 -4.68 -2.22 -12.09
N VAL A 102 -3.69 -1.54 -11.52
CA VAL A 102 -2.64 -2.17 -10.72
C VAL A 102 -3.21 -2.76 -9.43
N GLY A 103 -4.07 -2.02 -8.74
CA GLY A 103 -4.73 -2.51 -7.52
C GLY A 103 -5.51 -3.79 -7.77
N LEU A 104 -6.25 -3.85 -8.88
CA LEU A 104 -6.99 -5.05 -9.26
C LEU A 104 -6.04 -6.21 -9.58
N ALA A 105 -4.95 -5.95 -10.30
CA ALA A 105 -3.97 -6.97 -10.65
C ALA A 105 -3.31 -7.60 -9.41
N VAL A 106 -2.97 -6.79 -8.42
CA VAL A 106 -2.44 -7.28 -7.14
C VAL A 106 -3.48 -8.11 -6.42
N ALA A 107 -4.72 -7.61 -6.31
CA ALA A 107 -5.79 -8.29 -5.59
C ALA A 107 -6.17 -9.63 -6.21
N SER A 108 -6.11 -9.74 -7.53
CA SER A 108 -6.44 -10.97 -8.25
C SER A 108 -5.30 -11.99 -8.28
N GLY A 109 -4.10 -11.60 -7.84
CA GLY A 109 -2.93 -12.47 -7.88
C GLY A 109 -2.16 -12.45 -9.20
N SER A 110 -2.58 -11.65 -10.18
CA SER A 110 -1.88 -11.56 -11.46
C SER A 110 -0.63 -10.68 -11.38
N MET A 111 -0.50 -9.88 -10.34
CA MET A 111 0.69 -9.07 -10.08
C MET A 111 1.21 -9.39 -8.68
N ASP A 112 2.41 -9.95 -8.60
CA ASP A 112 3.08 -10.25 -7.32
C ASP A 112 3.86 -9.02 -6.83
N TYR A 113 4.54 -9.17 -5.68
CA TYR A 113 5.33 -8.09 -5.10
C TYR A 113 6.41 -7.59 -6.07
N GLU A 114 7.16 -8.50 -6.69
CA GLU A 114 8.25 -8.13 -7.59
C GLU A 114 7.73 -7.34 -8.81
N SER A 115 6.58 -7.75 -9.33
CA SER A 115 5.94 -7.05 -10.45
C SER A 115 5.45 -5.67 -10.05
N LEU A 116 4.91 -5.52 -8.84
CA LEU A 116 4.48 -4.23 -8.31
C LEU A 116 5.69 -3.30 -8.11
N LEU A 117 6.79 -3.82 -7.58
CA LEU A 117 8.04 -3.06 -7.42
C LEU A 117 8.56 -2.57 -8.77
N GLU A 118 8.54 -3.42 -9.79
CA GLU A 118 8.95 -3.04 -11.14
C GLU A 118 8.08 -1.91 -11.68
N TRP A 119 6.76 -2.01 -11.47
CA TRP A 119 5.82 -0.95 -11.87
C TRP A 119 6.15 0.38 -11.18
N VAL A 120 6.47 0.36 -9.88
CA VAL A 120 6.87 1.56 -9.13
C VAL A 120 8.12 2.18 -9.77
N ARG A 121 9.13 1.36 -10.06
CA ARG A 121 10.39 1.84 -10.65
C ARG A 121 10.19 2.43 -12.04
N GLU A 122 9.30 1.87 -12.83
CA GLU A 122 9.00 2.33 -14.19
C GLU A 122 8.21 3.63 -14.22
N HIS A 123 7.43 3.92 -13.18
CA HIS A 123 6.52 5.06 -13.14
C HIS A 123 7.00 6.20 -12.24
N ARG A 124 8.16 6.08 -11.63
CA ARG A 124 8.72 7.19 -10.86
C ARG A 124 9.26 8.28 -11.81
N MET A 125 9.04 9.52 -11.41
CA MET A 125 9.51 10.69 -12.17
C MET A 125 10.97 10.99 -11.89
#